data_1964731274b1fdf38cdff47d2e9ef094
#
_entry.id   1964731274b1fdf38cdff47d2e9ef094
#
_cell.length_a   1.000
_cell.length_b   1.000
_cell.length_c   1.000
_cell.angle_alpha   90.00
_cell.angle_beta   90.00
_cell.angle_gamma   90.00
#
_symmetry.space_group_name_H-M   'P 1'
#
loop_
_entity.id
_entity.type
_entity.pdbx_description
1 polymer ?
#
loop_
_entity_poly.entity_id
_entity_poly.type
_entity_poly.pdbx_seq_one_letter_code
_entity_poly.pdbx_strand_id
1 'polypeptide(L)'
;MDTNNYYPFGLNHIGGSNYSNFGSYYNYKYNGKELQETGMYDYGARMYMADLGRWGVVDPLAEMYQPMSVYHMSGNNPILFIDSNGMNYDDYGVDGNGNISLIQKTDDNFDRLYKAKSDANGNAIKDSKGLAQKEISGEGKEGADYAKVTKESKDSGSLISALSTQSTSDKAYGFNKINYARTYNSNDAANVFMFAAKNSNVEWGLDAYNVNGSALFTVYTGHKEDLTPPTFQNQSMSKLLFEIHSHKNRNEPSPDNGATSGDYGIAQAGDRIFYKRTGSNNYPGHYLYYAPNKGKNTLWKYFWHNTK
;
A
#
# COMPACT_ATOMS: atom_id res chain seq x y z
N MET A 1 24.36 -29.61 -7.79
CA MET A 1 23.08 -28.87 -7.81
C MET A 1 22.00 -29.83 -7.33
N ASP A 2 21.39 -29.57 -6.17
CA ASP A 2 20.21 -30.34 -5.75
C ASP A 2 19.02 -29.92 -6.60
N THR A 3 18.52 -30.83 -7.42
CA THR A 3 17.29 -30.62 -8.19
C THR A 3 16.15 -31.31 -7.44
N ASN A 4 15.22 -30.52 -6.93
CA ASN A 4 14.02 -31.06 -6.30
C ASN A 4 12.85 -30.90 -7.27
N ASN A 5 12.15 -32.02 -7.54
CA ASN A 5 10.89 -32.02 -8.27
C ASN A 5 9.76 -32.29 -7.31
N TYR A 6 8.67 -31.53 -7.41
CA TYR A 6 7.54 -31.61 -6.50
C TYR A 6 6.25 -31.93 -7.25
N TYR A 7 5.38 -32.71 -6.61
CA TYR A 7 3.96 -32.74 -6.96
C TYR A 7 3.30 -31.40 -6.64
N PRO A 8 2.15 -31.08 -7.20
CA PRO A 8 1.50 -29.78 -7.01
C PRO A 8 1.38 -29.33 -5.56
N PHE A 9 1.12 -30.24 -4.63
CA PHE A 9 1.06 -30.00 -3.20
C PHE A 9 2.40 -30.16 -2.45
N GLY A 10 3.52 -30.13 -3.16
CA GLY A 10 4.83 -30.06 -2.51
C GLY A 10 5.42 -31.37 -2.03
N LEU A 11 4.74 -32.49 -2.25
CA LEU A 11 5.34 -33.79 -2.01
C LEU A 11 6.52 -33.99 -2.97
N ASN A 12 7.67 -34.34 -2.43
CA ASN A 12 8.87 -34.53 -3.23
C ASN A 12 8.73 -35.74 -4.15
N HIS A 13 9.00 -35.57 -5.45
CA HIS A 13 8.98 -36.65 -6.42
C HIS A 13 10.28 -37.45 -6.31
N ILE A 14 10.17 -38.73 -5.90
CA ILE A 14 11.28 -39.67 -5.81
C ILE A 14 11.65 -40.11 -7.25
N GLY A 15 12.57 -39.41 -7.90
CA GLY A 15 12.92 -39.72 -9.30
C GLY A 15 14.23 -39.13 -9.81
N GLY A 16 14.97 -38.39 -8.97
CA GLY A 16 16.33 -37.93 -9.28
C GLY A 16 17.36 -38.87 -8.69
N SER A 17 17.98 -39.69 -9.54
CA SER A 17 19.11 -40.54 -9.19
C SER A 17 20.31 -39.64 -8.80
N ASN A 18 20.49 -39.39 -7.53
CA ASN A 18 21.78 -39.18 -6.88
C ASN A 18 21.59 -39.22 -5.38
N TYR A 19 21.68 -40.42 -4.83
CA TYR A 19 22.00 -40.60 -3.43
C TYR A 19 23.42 -40.06 -3.20
N SER A 20 23.61 -38.80 -2.94
CA SER A 20 24.81 -38.36 -2.23
C SER A 20 24.60 -38.72 -0.76
N ASN A 21 25.46 -39.56 -0.23
CA ASN A 21 25.54 -39.95 1.20
C ASN A 21 25.87 -38.75 2.14
N PHE A 22 25.85 -37.52 1.63
CA PHE A 22 25.97 -36.32 2.38
C PHE A 22 24.59 -35.68 2.43
N GLY A 23 24.00 -35.61 3.59
CA GLY A 23 22.68 -35.02 3.82
C GLY A 23 22.55 -33.67 3.11
N SER A 24 21.38 -33.40 2.57
CA SER A 24 21.08 -32.14 1.85
C SER A 24 21.47 -30.96 2.73
N TYR A 25 22.45 -30.16 2.28
CA TYR A 25 22.89 -28.97 2.99
C TYR A 25 21.82 -27.86 3.02
N TYR A 26 20.74 -28.01 2.24
CA TYR A 26 19.67 -27.03 2.11
C TYR A 26 18.36 -27.64 2.58
N ASN A 27 17.89 -27.22 3.74
CA ASN A 27 16.60 -27.64 4.30
C ASN A 27 15.41 -26.88 3.66
N TYR A 28 15.69 -25.77 2.95
CA TYR A 28 14.66 -24.99 2.26
C TYR A 28 14.30 -25.66 0.93
N LYS A 29 13.05 -26.09 0.81
CA LYS A 29 12.55 -26.92 -0.30
C LYS A 29 11.32 -26.27 -0.97
N TYR A 30 10.17 -26.93 -0.93
CA TYR A 30 8.93 -26.49 -1.54
C TYR A 30 8.53 -25.08 -1.06
N ASN A 31 8.21 -24.17 -1.99
CA ASN A 31 7.90 -22.76 -1.74
C ASN A 31 8.98 -22.01 -0.94
N GLY A 32 10.24 -22.48 -0.97
CA GLY A 32 11.31 -21.86 -0.18
C GLY A 32 11.17 -22.05 1.34
N LYS A 33 10.36 -23.03 1.78
CA LYS A 33 10.15 -23.32 3.20
C LYS A 33 11.08 -24.41 3.72
N GLU A 34 11.41 -24.29 5.01
CA GLU A 34 12.28 -25.25 5.67
C GLU A 34 11.55 -26.57 5.91
N LEU A 35 12.14 -27.66 5.41
CA LEU A 35 11.69 -29.02 5.68
C LEU A 35 12.26 -29.46 7.03
N GLN A 36 11.37 -29.73 7.99
CA GLN A 36 11.71 -30.19 9.31
C GLN A 36 11.98 -31.71 9.33
N GLU A 37 12.67 -32.21 10.35
CA GLU A 37 12.94 -33.65 10.55
C GLU A 37 11.66 -34.51 10.62
N THR A 38 10.54 -33.89 10.98
CA THR A 38 9.21 -34.50 11.02
C THR A 38 8.61 -34.76 9.62
N GLY A 39 9.25 -34.28 8.55
CA GLY A 39 8.71 -34.32 7.17
C GLY A 39 7.72 -33.21 6.86
N MET A 40 7.43 -32.31 7.81
CA MET A 40 6.57 -31.15 7.61
C MET A 40 7.38 -29.92 7.19
N TYR A 41 6.76 -29.01 6.41
CA TYR A 41 7.32 -27.71 6.09
C TYR A 41 6.92 -26.65 7.12
N ASP A 42 7.90 -25.90 7.62
CA ASP A 42 7.65 -24.76 8.51
C ASP A 42 7.31 -23.52 7.70
N TYR A 43 6.04 -23.09 7.79
CA TYR A 43 5.55 -21.84 7.18
C TYR A 43 5.50 -20.67 8.17
N GLY A 44 5.94 -20.87 9.40
CA GLY A 44 5.94 -19.89 10.48
C GLY A 44 4.69 -19.99 11.33
N ALA A 45 3.52 -19.67 10.83
CA ALA A 45 2.27 -19.75 11.62
C ALA A 45 1.74 -21.18 11.75
N ARG A 46 1.96 -22.02 10.74
CA ARG A 46 1.48 -23.41 10.70
C ARG A 46 2.51 -24.34 10.08
N MET A 47 2.49 -25.59 10.52
CA MET A 47 3.24 -26.69 9.88
C MET A 47 2.42 -27.29 8.74
N TYR A 48 3.05 -27.43 7.57
CA TYR A 48 2.39 -27.96 6.37
C TYR A 48 2.78 -29.41 6.13
N MET A 49 1.80 -30.26 5.89
CA MET A 49 1.93 -31.69 5.64
C MET A 49 1.77 -31.94 4.13
N ALA A 50 2.90 -32.00 3.41
CA ALA A 50 2.89 -32.15 1.95
C ALA A 50 2.37 -33.52 1.48
N ASP A 51 2.51 -34.55 2.30
CA ASP A 51 1.99 -35.89 2.06
C ASP A 51 0.45 -35.96 2.06
N LEU A 52 -0.18 -35.10 2.86
CA LEU A 52 -1.64 -34.94 2.92
C LEU A 52 -2.17 -33.75 2.09
N GLY A 53 -1.27 -32.86 1.63
CA GLY A 53 -1.63 -31.63 0.93
C GLY A 53 -2.41 -30.63 1.79
N ARG A 54 -2.19 -30.63 3.13
CA ARG A 54 -2.98 -29.90 4.10
C ARG A 54 -2.14 -29.32 5.23
N TRP A 55 -2.70 -28.32 5.92
CA TRP A 55 -2.14 -27.82 7.17
C TRP A 55 -2.31 -28.85 8.30
N GLY A 56 -1.32 -28.92 9.20
CA GLY A 56 -1.34 -29.80 10.36
C GLY A 56 -2.26 -29.33 11.51
N VAL A 57 -2.69 -28.05 11.45
CA VAL A 57 -3.59 -27.42 12.45
C VAL A 57 -4.67 -26.64 11.73
N VAL A 58 -5.77 -26.38 12.46
CA VAL A 58 -6.89 -25.55 11.97
C VAL A 58 -6.37 -24.16 11.62
N ASP A 59 -6.86 -23.60 10.50
CA ASP A 59 -6.62 -22.22 10.15
C ASP A 59 -7.15 -21.27 11.24
N PRO A 60 -6.33 -20.41 11.84
CA PRO A 60 -6.81 -19.38 12.77
C PRO A 60 -7.89 -18.48 12.18
N LEU A 61 -7.96 -18.40 10.83
CA LEU A 61 -8.93 -17.60 10.08
C LEU A 61 -10.00 -18.46 9.40
N ALA A 62 -10.20 -19.71 9.83
CA ALA A 62 -11.15 -20.65 9.23
C ALA A 62 -12.56 -20.12 9.04
N GLU A 63 -13.02 -19.23 9.94
CA GLU A 63 -14.34 -18.60 9.85
C GLU A 63 -14.53 -17.72 8.62
N MET A 64 -13.43 -17.24 8.02
CA MET A 64 -13.45 -16.39 6.82
C MET A 64 -13.59 -17.19 5.52
N TYR A 65 -13.37 -18.49 5.55
CA TYR A 65 -13.27 -19.35 4.36
C TYR A 65 -14.41 -20.36 4.23
N GLN A 66 -15.60 -20.01 4.63
CA GLN A 66 -16.75 -20.85 4.30
C GLN A 66 -17.05 -20.76 2.80
N PRO A 67 -17.08 -21.87 2.06
CA PRO A 67 -17.24 -23.28 2.45
C PRO A 67 -15.96 -24.15 2.37
N MET A 68 -14.76 -23.61 2.53
CA MET A 68 -13.53 -24.39 2.41
C MET A 68 -13.19 -25.19 3.67
N SER A 69 -12.39 -26.25 3.52
CA SER A 69 -11.86 -27.00 4.67
C SER A 69 -10.97 -26.09 5.53
N VAL A 70 -11.12 -26.14 6.84
CA VAL A 70 -10.28 -25.42 7.81
C VAL A 70 -8.79 -25.84 7.77
N TYR A 71 -8.44 -26.87 7.01
CA TYR A 71 -7.08 -27.38 6.79
C TYR A 71 -6.61 -27.19 5.35
N HIS A 72 -7.34 -26.45 4.50
CA HIS A 72 -6.97 -26.28 3.10
C HIS A 72 -5.67 -25.48 2.94
N MET A 73 -4.83 -25.88 2.01
CA MET A 73 -3.62 -25.18 1.59
C MET A 73 -3.90 -24.41 0.29
N SER A 74 -3.62 -23.11 0.28
CA SER A 74 -3.73 -22.25 -0.92
C SER A 74 -5.07 -22.39 -1.67
N GLY A 75 -6.19 -22.41 -0.96
CA GLY A 75 -7.51 -22.57 -1.56
C GLY A 75 -7.70 -23.88 -2.35
N ASN A 76 -6.96 -24.94 -2.01
CA ASN A 76 -6.86 -26.20 -2.77
C ASN A 76 -6.32 -26.03 -4.21
N ASN A 77 -5.64 -24.92 -4.52
CA ASN A 77 -5.04 -24.65 -5.83
C ASN A 77 -3.59 -24.15 -5.71
N PRO A 78 -2.65 -25.01 -5.26
CA PRO A 78 -1.27 -24.63 -4.99
C PRO A 78 -0.43 -24.39 -6.27
N ILE A 79 -1.01 -24.57 -7.45
CA ILE A 79 -0.37 -24.20 -8.74
C ILE A 79 -0.53 -22.71 -9.01
N LEU A 80 -1.67 -22.12 -8.62
CA LEU A 80 -1.98 -20.69 -8.81
C LEU A 80 -1.69 -19.86 -7.57
N PHE A 81 -1.79 -20.46 -6.38
CA PHE A 81 -1.65 -19.76 -5.11
C PHE A 81 -0.57 -20.41 -4.26
N ILE A 82 0.20 -19.60 -3.55
CA ILE A 82 1.14 -20.04 -2.54
C ILE A 82 0.71 -19.38 -1.23
N ASP A 83 0.68 -20.12 -0.13
CA ASP A 83 0.55 -19.57 1.21
C ASP A 83 1.98 -19.40 1.75
N SER A 84 2.46 -18.16 1.96
CA SER A 84 3.88 -17.90 2.27
C SER A 84 4.22 -17.97 3.75
N ASN A 85 3.25 -17.82 4.64
CA ASN A 85 3.48 -17.84 6.10
C ASN A 85 2.47 -18.67 6.88
N GLY A 86 1.57 -19.38 6.21
CA GLY A 86 0.54 -20.17 6.86
C GLY A 86 -0.64 -19.35 7.40
N MET A 87 -0.85 -18.12 6.91
CA MET A 87 -2.00 -17.24 7.17
C MET A 87 -2.28 -16.39 5.93
N ASN A 88 -3.43 -15.68 5.85
CA ASN A 88 -3.83 -14.92 4.64
C ASN A 88 -3.98 -13.41 4.90
N TYR A 89 -3.78 -12.56 3.88
CA TYR A 89 -4.02 -11.10 3.66
C TYR A 89 -3.59 -10.08 4.73
N ASP A 90 -2.88 -8.97 4.29
CA ASP A 90 -2.72 -7.80 5.14
C ASP A 90 -3.82 -6.78 4.84
N ASP A 91 -4.73 -6.60 5.79
CA ASP A 91 -5.72 -5.54 5.77
C ASP A 91 -5.25 -4.37 6.64
N TYR A 92 -5.36 -3.18 6.09
CA TYR A 92 -5.04 -1.93 6.77
C TYR A 92 -6.28 -1.04 6.85
N GLY A 93 -6.29 -0.14 7.82
CA GLY A 93 -7.33 0.87 7.96
C GLY A 93 -6.75 2.26 7.98
N VAL A 94 -7.33 3.19 7.21
CA VAL A 94 -7.07 4.62 7.32
C VAL A 94 -8.06 5.25 8.27
N ASP A 95 -7.57 5.97 9.29
CA ASP A 95 -8.40 6.69 10.26
C ASP A 95 -8.71 8.13 9.83
N GLY A 96 -9.49 8.85 10.63
CA GLY A 96 -9.85 10.24 10.35
C GLY A 96 -8.64 11.17 10.26
N ASN A 97 -7.57 10.89 10.97
CA ASN A 97 -6.32 11.67 10.98
C ASN A 97 -5.33 11.24 9.89
N GLY A 98 -5.72 10.33 8.98
CA GLY A 98 -4.88 9.84 7.90
C GLY A 98 -3.80 8.84 8.35
N ASN A 99 -3.85 8.34 9.58
CA ASN A 99 -2.93 7.28 9.99
C ASN A 99 -3.39 5.94 9.41
N ILE A 100 -2.44 5.16 8.91
CA ILE A 100 -2.68 3.81 8.44
C ILE A 100 -2.24 2.83 9.51
N SER A 101 -3.14 1.94 9.92
CA SER A 101 -2.91 0.93 10.95
C SER A 101 -3.33 -0.44 10.46
N LEU A 102 -2.61 -1.48 10.90
CA LEU A 102 -2.94 -2.86 10.60
C LEU A 102 -4.29 -3.23 11.24
N ILE A 103 -5.17 -3.85 10.46
CA ILE A 103 -6.43 -4.46 10.90
C ILE A 103 -6.20 -5.95 11.16
N GLN A 104 -5.63 -6.64 10.18
CA GLN A 104 -5.24 -8.04 10.31
C GLN A 104 -4.10 -8.35 9.34
N LYS A 105 -3.25 -9.30 9.70
CA LYS A 105 -2.25 -9.83 8.79
C LYS A 105 -2.87 -10.86 7.86
N THR A 106 -2.41 -10.87 6.63
CA THR A 106 -2.96 -11.70 5.57
C THR A 106 -1.85 -12.03 4.56
N ASP A 107 -2.06 -12.99 3.66
CA ASP A 107 -0.98 -13.58 2.84
C ASP A 107 -1.24 -13.51 1.33
N ASP A 108 -2.10 -12.58 0.89
CA ASP A 108 -2.31 -12.37 -0.54
C ASP A 108 -1.16 -11.60 -1.22
N ASN A 109 -1.15 -11.65 -2.54
CA ASN A 109 -0.30 -10.81 -3.37
C ASN A 109 -0.77 -9.35 -3.41
N PHE A 110 -1.70 -8.97 -2.54
CA PHE A 110 -2.22 -7.60 -2.45
C PHE A 110 -2.59 -7.27 -1.01
N ASP A 111 -2.54 -6.00 -0.67
CA ASP A 111 -3.06 -5.44 0.57
C ASP A 111 -4.34 -4.66 0.29
N ARG A 112 -5.21 -4.59 1.28
CA ARG A 112 -6.44 -3.80 1.23
C ARG A 112 -6.38 -2.65 2.23
N LEU A 113 -6.77 -1.47 1.78
CA LEU A 113 -6.94 -0.30 2.63
C LEU A 113 -8.42 -0.03 2.84
N TYR A 114 -8.90 -0.25 4.04
CA TYR A 114 -10.26 0.03 4.48
C TYR A 114 -10.35 1.39 5.20
N LYS A 115 -11.56 1.90 5.37
CA LYS A 115 -11.82 2.94 6.35
C LYS A 115 -11.84 2.31 7.74
N ALA A 116 -11.02 2.83 8.66
CA ALA A 116 -11.01 2.42 10.06
C ALA A 116 -12.15 3.08 10.82
N LYS A 117 -12.73 2.36 11.80
CA LYS A 117 -13.55 3.01 12.83
C LYS A 117 -12.70 4.02 13.56
N SER A 118 -13.19 5.24 13.69
CA SER A 118 -12.49 6.32 14.37
C SER A 118 -13.27 6.80 15.59
N ASP A 119 -12.56 7.23 16.62
CA ASP A 119 -13.12 7.94 17.77
C ASP A 119 -13.49 9.39 17.42
N ALA A 120 -13.98 10.16 18.40
CA ALA A 120 -14.35 11.56 18.21
C ALA A 120 -13.16 12.46 17.83
N ASN A 121 -11.93 12.04 18.12
CA ASN A 121 -10.70 12.75 17.77
C ASN A 121 -10.10 12.29 16.44
N GLY A 122 -10.78 11.39 15.70
CA GLY A 122 -10.32 10.87 14.42
C GLY A 122 -9.31 9.72 14.51
N ASN A 123 -8.95 9.23 15.71
CA ASN A 123 -8.01 8.13 15.84
C ASN A 123 -8.68 6.78 15.65
N ALA A 124 -7.98 5.82 15.06
CA ALA A 124 -8.49 4.47 14.88
C ALA A 124 -8.84 3.79 16.22
N ILE A 125 -10.05 3.25 16.30
CA ILE A 125 -10.47 2.38 17.41
C ILE A 125 -9.78 1.04 17.24
N LYS A 126 -9.08 0.59 18.30
CA LYS A 126 -8.32 -0.64 18.32
C LYS A 126 -8.98 -1.70 19.20
N ASP A 127 -8.74 -2.96 18.85
CA ASP A 127 -9.15 -4.11 19.66
C ASP A 127 -8.18 -4.38 20.84
N SER A 128 -8.44 -5.44 21.59
CA SER A 128 -7.58 -5.86 22.72
C SER A 128 -6.16 -6.30 22.31
N LYS A 129 -5.93 -6.57 21.02
CA LYS A 129 -4.61 -6.90 20.44
C LYS A 129 -3.89 -5.68 19.87
N GLY A 130 -4.50 -4.50 19.93
CA GLY A 130 -3.97 -3.26 19.38
C GLY A 130 -4.18 -3.11 17.86
N LEU A 131 -4.97 -3.97 17.23
CA LEU A 131 -5.30 -3.93 15.81
C LEU A 131 -6.48 -2.98 15.56
N ALA A 132 -6.42 -2.20 14.47
CA ALA A 132 -7.50 -1.30 14.10
C ALA A 132 -8.74 -2.08 13.66
N GLN A 133 -9.92 -1.50 13.89
CA GLN A 133 -11.19 -2.07 13.44
C GLN A 133 -11.66 -1.39 12.18
N LYS A 134 -12.11 -2.15 11.17
CA LYS A 134 -12.72 -1.58 9.98
C LYS A 134 -14.15 -1.12 10.23
N GLU A 135 -14.59 -0.07 9.51
CA GLU A 135 -15.94 0.50 9.69
C GLU A 135 -17.04 -0.44 9.19
N ILE A 136 -16.77 -1.17 8.11
CA ILE A 136 -17.72 -2.13 7.53
C ILE A 136 -17.65 -3.51 8.19
N SER A 137 -18.76 -4.24 8.18
CA SER A 137 -18.78 -5.68 8.46
C SER A 137 -18.58 -6.49 7.18
N GLY A 138 -17.79 -7.57 7.25
CA GLY A 138 -17.47 -8.41 6.08
C GLY A 138 -16.36 -7.87 5.19
N GLU A 139 -16.22 -8.38 3.98
CA GLU A 139 -15.14 -8.02 3.06
C GLU A 139 -15.34 -6.67 2.38
N GLY A 140 -16.56 -6.35 1.99
CA GLY A 140 -16.86 -5.14 1.21
C GLY A 140 -16.56 -5.30 -0.28
N LYS A 141 -16.67 -4.19 -1.01
CA LYS A 141 -16.50 -4.09 -2.47
C LYS A 141 -15.28 -3.23 -2.81
N GLU A 142 -14.41 -3.73 -3.68
CA GLU A 142 -13.25 -2.99 -4.20
C GLU A 142 -13.68 -1.65 -4.84
N GLY A 143 -12.91 -0.60 -4.57
CA GLY A 143 -13.16 0.75 -5.03
C GLY A 143 -14.22 1.53 -4.26
N ALA A 144 -15.15 0.84 -3.56
CA ALA A 144 -16.16 1.46 -2.71
C ALA A 144 -15.80 1.39 -1.23
N ASP A 145 -15.52 0.19 -0.73
CA ASP A 145 -15.30 -0.11 0.68
C ASP A 145 -13.81 -0.31 1.02
N TYR A 146 -12.98 -0.61 0.02
CA TYR A 146 -11.53 -0.69 0.17
C TYR A 146 -10.80 -0.36 -1.14
N ALA A 147 -9.56 0.13 -1.02
CA ALA A 147 -8.60 0.17 -2.09
C ALA A 147 -7.71 -1.08 -2.05
N LYS A 148 -7.41 -1.64 -3.22
CA LYS A 148 -6.55 -2.80 -3.39
C LYS A 148 -5.23 -2.38 -3.99
N VAL A 149 -4.13 -2.93 -3.46
CA VAL A 149 -2.76 -2.65 -3.90
C VAL A 149 -1.98 -3.94 -4.03
N THR A 150 -1.30 -4.11 -5.14
CA THR A 150 -0.48 -5.29 -5.40
C THR A 150 0.84 -5.21 -4.62
N LYS A 151 1.29 -6.32 -4.05
CA LYS A 151 2.65 -6.43 -3.50
C LYS A 151 3.63 -6.70 -4.65
N GLU A 152 4.78 -6.03 -4.66
CA GLU A 152 5.82 -6.27 -5.68
C GLU A 152 6.41 -7.68 -5.57
N SER A 153 6.52 -8.20 -4.35
CA SER A 153 6.74 -9.60 -4.03
C SER A 153 6.03 -9.94 -2.73
N LYS A 154 5.88 -11.22 -2.41
CA LYS A 154 5.22 -11.67 -1.17
C LYS A 154 5.93 -11.21 0.10
N ASP A 155 7.25 -11.06 0.03
CA ASP A 155 8.11 -10.63 1.14
C ASP A 155 8.36 -9.12 1.13
N SER A 156 7.97 -8.41 0.06
CA SER A 156 8.04 -6.95 -0.01
C SER A 156 6.75 -6.35 0.51
N GLY A 157 6.88 -5.29 1.30
CA GLY A 157 5.72 -4.50 1.70
C GLY A 157 5.03 -3.88 0.49
N SER A 158 3.73 -3.66 0.58
CA SER A 158 2.96 -2.90 -0.41
C SER A 158 3.12 -1.40 -0.20
N LEU A 159 2.58 -0.62 -1.13
CA LEU A 159 2.42 0.83 -0.96
C LEU A 159 1.70 1.18 0.35
N ILE A 160 0.68 0.39 0.76
CA ILE A 160 -0.10 0.61 1.98
C ILE A 160 0.76 0.33 3.23
N SER A 161 1.47 -0.79 3.25
CA SER A 161 2.35 -1.13 4.38
C SER A 161 3.48 -0.11 4.54
N ALA A 162 4.04 0.37 3.44
CA ALA A 162 5.04 1.43 3.45
C ALA A 162 4.48 2.75 4.02
N LEU A 163 3.28 3.17 3.63
CA LEU A 163 2.59 4.34 4.19
C LEU A 163 2.35 4.21 5.70
N SER A 164 2.14 2.99 6.22
CA SER A 164 1.95 2.77 7.65
C SER A 164 3.22 2.92 8.47
N THR A 165 4.39 2.71 7.87
CA THR A 165 5.69 2.63 8.57
C THR A 165 6.67 3.73 8.20
N GLN A 166 6.69 4.18 6.94
CA GLN A 166 7.65 5.19 6.48
C GLN A 166 7.15 6.59 6.80
N SER A 167 7.98 7.37 7.48
CA SER A 167 7.68 8.75 7.77
C SER A 167 8.92 9.63 7.78
N THR A 168 8.70 10.92 7.59
CA THR A 168 9.69 11.99 7.71
C THR A 168 9.03 13.21 8.35
N SER A 169 9.76 14.33 8.45
CA SER A 169 9.23 15.61 8.93
C SER A 169 9.72 16.76 8.08
N ASP A 170 8.96 17.83 8.03
CA ASP A 170 9.37 19.11 7.45
C ASP A 170 8.97 20.26 8.36
N LYS A 171 9.83 20.53 9.32
CA LYS A 171 9.57 21.57 10.34
C LYS A 171 9.54 22.98 9.76
N ALA A 172 10.20 23.22 8.62
CA ALA A 172 10.19 24.53 7.97
C ALA A 172 8.79 24.89 7.47
N TYR A 173 8.01 23.89 7.03
CA TYR A 173 6.61 24.04 6.62
C TYR A 173 5.61 23.57 7.70
N GLY A 174 6.09 23.37 8.93
CA GLY A 174 5.24 23.04 10.08
C GLY A 174 4.73 21.60 10.11
N PHE A 175 5.39 20.66 9.44
CA PHE A 175 5.04 19.25 9.46
C PHE A 175 5.95 18.46 10.41
N ASN A 176 5.39 18.03 11.54
CA ASN A 176 6.11 17.18 12.49
C ASN A 176 6.23 15.72 12.01
N LYS A 177 5.26 15.27 11.24
CA LYS A 177 5.20 13.94 10.64
C LYS A 177 4.58 14.01 9.26
N ILE A 178 5.20 13.34 8.31
CA ILE A 178 4.69 13.12 6.95
C ILE A 178 4.84 11.64 6.68
N ASN A 179 3.74 10.91 6.53
CA ASN A 179 3.78 9.54 6.04
C ASN A 179 3.84 9.56 4.52
N TYR A 180 4.66 8.68 3.95
CA TYR A 180 4.81 8.58 2.50
C TYR A 180 5.15 7.16 2.04
N ALA A 181 4.85 6.86 0.79
CA ALA A 181 5.30 5.66 0.13
C ALA A 181 5.45 5.87 -1.38
N ARG A 182 6.23 5.03 -2.03
CA ARG A 182 6.56 5.13 -3.46
C ARG A 182 6.26 3.85 -4.19
N THR A 183 5.85 3.99 -5.47
CA THR A 183 5.59 2.87 -6.36
C THR A 183 5.76 3.30 -7.82
N TYR A 184 6.10 2.35 -8.69
CA TYR A 184 6.03 2.55 -10.14
C TYR A 184 4.66 2.17 -10.72
N ASN A 185 3.74 1.63 -9.89
CA ASN A 185 2.39 1.27 -10.30
C ASN A 185 1.45 2.46 -10.14
N SER A 186 1.04 3.06 -11.26
CA SER A 186 0.14 4.22 -11.27
C SER A 186 -1.26 3.91 -10.71
N ASN A 187 -1.77 2.70 -10.95
CA ASN A 187 -3.08 2.30 -10.47
C ASN A 187 -3.11 2.17 -8.95
N ASP A 188 -2.07 1.54 -8.37
CA ASP A 188 -1.95 1.41 -6.93
C ASP A 188 -1.82 2.78 -6.25
N ALA A 189 -0.98 3.66 -6.81
CA ALA A 189 -0.83 5.03 -6.31
C ALA A 189 -2.14 5.81 -6.33
N ALA A 190 -2.86 5.78 -7.47
CA ALA A 190 -4.13 6.47 -7.63
C ALA A 190 -5.22 5.90 -6.71
N ASN A 191 -5.34 4.56 -6.62
CA ASN A 191 -6.33 3.88 -5.78
C ASN A 191 -6.16 4.24 -4.30
N VAL A 192 -4.92 4.17 -3.79
CA VAL A 192 -4.63 4.52 -2.39
C VAL A 192 -4.87 5.99 -2.13
N PHE A 193 -4.35 6.88 -2.98
CA PHE A 193 -4.54 8.32 -2.85
C PHE A 193 -6.04 8.70 -2.79
N MET A 194 -6.82 8.26 -3.79
CA MET A 194 -8.24 8.60 -3.88
C MET A 194 -9.03 8.03 -2.70
N PHE A 195 -8.73 6.78 -2.31
CA PHE A 195 -9.43 6.14 -1.20
C PHE A 195 -9.10 6.81 0.14
N ALA A 196 -7.82 7.07 0.42
CA ALA A 196 -7.38 7.71 1.64
C ALA A 196 -7.89 9.15 1.75
N ALA A 197 -7.81 9.93 0.67
CA ALA A 197 -8.37 11.28 0.59
C ALA A 197 -9.87 11.31 0.88
N LYS A 198 -10.64 10.33 0.38
CA LYS A 198 -12.09 10.24 0.62
C LYS A 198 -12.42 9.84 2.04
N ASN A 199 -11.65 8.97 2.66
CA ASN A 199 -11.98 8.28 3.92
C ASN A 199 -11.25 8.80 5.16
N SER A 200 -10.47 9.87 5.04
CA SER A 200 -9.87 10.61 6.17
C SER A 200 -10.30 12.08 6.14
N ASN A 201 -10.00 12.85 7.18
CA ASN A 201 -10.32 14.29 7.27
C ASN A 201 -9.12 15.19 6.91
N VAL A 202 -7.99 14.59 6.52
CA VAL A 202 -6.75 15.31 6.20
C VAL A 202 -6.50 15.31 4.69
N GLU A 203 -5.65 16.23 4.27
CA GLU A 203 -5.21 16.30 2.89
C GLU A 203 -4.14 15.26 2.57
N TRP A 204 -4.21 14.75 1.35
CA TRP A 204 -3.26 13.80 0.76
C TRP A 204 -2.63 14.39 -0.49
N GLY A 205 -1.39 14.00 -0.75
CA GLY A 205 -0.67 14.33 -1.96
C GLY A 205 -0.30 13.08 -2.78
N LEU A 206 -0.23 13.28 -4.10
CA LEU A 206 0.27 12.30 -5.06
C LEU A 206 1.14 13.03 -6.10
N ASP A 207 2.43 12.78 -6.04
CA ASP A 207 3.40 13.33 -7.00
C ASP A 207 3.86 12.25 -7.95
N ALA A 208 4.16 12.62 -9.19
CA ALA A 208 4.81 11.75 -10.16
C ALA A 208 6.11 12.38 -10.65
N TYR A 209 7.18 11.62 -10.68
CA TYR A 209 8.51 12.03 -11.11
C TYR A 209 9.05 11.13 -12.20
N ASN A 210 9.75 11.69 -13.19
CA ASN A 210 10.51 10.92 -14.15
C ASN A 210 11.82 10.44 -13.51
N VAL A 211 11.97 9.13 -13.36
CA VAL A 211 13.18 8.49 -12.85
C VAL A 211 13.66 7.51 -13.91
N ASN A 212 14.74 7.86 -14.61
CA ASN A 212 15.34 7.03 -15.68
C ASN A 212 14.34 6.58 -16.76
N GLY A 213 13.42 7.48 -17.16
CA GLY A 213 12.42 7.20 -18.18
C GLY A 213 11.12 6.57 -17.67
N SER A 214 11.03 6.18 -16.40
CA SER A 214 9.83 5.63 -15.77
C SER A 214 9.21 6.63 -14.79
N ALA A 215 7.88 6.62 -14.67
CA ALA A 215 7.19 7.44 -13.69
C ALA A 215 7.21 6.77 -12.31
N LEU A 216 7.82 7.43 -11.33
CA LEU A 216 7.79 7.07 -9.92
C LEU A 216 6.73 7.92 -9.22
N PHE A 217 5.76 7.26 -8.60
CA PHE A 217 4.67 7.89 -7.87
C PHE A 217 4.98 7.91 -6.37
N THR A 218 4.68 9.03 -5.70
CA THR A 218 4.79 9.18 -4.24
C THR A 218 3.44 9.58 -3.70
N VAL A 219 2.85 8.76 -2.83
CA VAL A 219 1.63 9.08 -2.07
C VAL A 219 2.05 9.50 -0.67
N TYR A 220 1.45 10.58 -0.14
CA TYR A 220 1.85 11.12 1.16
C TYR A 220 0.73 11.90 1.84
N THR A 221 0.84 12.09 3.17
CA THR A 221 0.02 13.00 3.96
C THR A 221 0.82 13.63 5.09
N GLY A 222 0.56 14.92 5.36
CA GLY A 222 1.11 15.66 6.50
C GLY A 222 0.18 15.66 7.71
N HIS A 223 -0.90 14.89 7.68
CA HIS A 223 -1.90 14.79 8.75
C HIS A 223 -2.55 16.12 9.13
N LYS A 224 -2.77 17.01 8.15
CA LYS A 224 -3.46 18.29 8.31
C LYS A 224 -4.68 18.36 7.41
N GLU A 225 -5.73 19.05 7.86
CA GLU A 225 -7.01 19.15 7.17
C GLU A 225 -7.00 20.12 5.99
N ASP A 226 -6.10 21.09 5.99
CA ASP A 226 -6.08 22.25 5.09
C ASP A 226 -4.69 22.57 4.53
N LEU A 227 -3.75 21.63 4.65
CA LEU A 227 -2.38 21.82 4.19
C LEU A 227 -1.73 20.50 3.82
N THR A 228 -1.30 20.38 2.58
CA THR A 228 -0.46 19.30 2.08
C THR A 228 1.02 19.70 2.16
N PRO A 229 1.94 18.79 2.53
CA PRO A 229 3.36 19.08 2.40
C PRO A 229 3.69 19.47 0.97
N PRO A 230 4.51 20.53 0.75
CA PRO A 230 4.95 20.89 -0.59
C PRO A 230 5.70 19.70 -1.20
N THR A 231 5.58 19.54 -2.51
CA THR A 231 6.08 18.41 -3.31
C THR A 231 7.32 17.75 -2.71
N PHE A 232 7.27 16.46 -2.52
CA PHE A 232 8.14 15.69 -1.62
C PHE A 232 9.63 15.95 -1.90
N GLN A 233 10.33 16.58 -0.95
CA GLN A 233 11.61 17.27 -1.10
C GLN A 233 12.80 16.43 -1.57
N ASN A 234 12.70 15.11 -1.60
CA ASN A 234 13.83 14.25 -1.98
C ASN A 234 13.93 14.00 -3.50
N GLN A 235 13.03 14.57 -4.28
CA GLN A 235 13.06 14.45 -5.74
C GLN A 235 13.35 15.83 -6.36
N SER A 236 14.12 15.84 -7.45
CA SER A 236 14.41 17.09 -8.15
C SER A 236 13.15 17.61 -8.84
N MET A 237 12.77 18.87 -8.58
CA MET A 237 11.67 19.54 -9.28
C MET A 237 11.80 19.51 -10.80
N SER A 238 13.03 19.40 -11.34
CA SER A 238 13.26 19.24 -12.79
C SER A 238 12.76 17.91 -13.36
N LYS A 239 12.42 16.94 -12.50
CA LYS A 239 11.90 15.62 -12.85
C LYS A 239 10.41 15.48 -12.57
N LEU A 240 9.78 16.48 -11.96
CA LEU A 240 8.35 16.44 -11.64
C LEU A 240 7.54 16.41 -12.93
N LEU A 241 6.63 15.45 -13.04
CA LEU A 241 5.67 15.30 -14.14
C LEU A 241 4.34 15.98 -13.80
N PHE A 242 3.85 15.70 -12.61
CA PHE A 242 2.66 16.33 -12.04
C PHE A 242 2.63 16.18 -10.52
N GLU A 243 1.82 17.00 -9.90
CA GLU A 243 1.40 16.89 -8.51
C GLU A 243 -0.12 16.92 -8.42
N ILE A 244 -0.67 16.20 -7.45
CA ILE A 244 -2.08 16.23 -7.09
C ILE A 244 -2.16 16.34 -5.58
N HIS A 245 -3.00 17.25 -5.06
CA HIS A 245 -3.37 17.22 -3.65
C HIS A 245 -4.89 17.17 -3.49
N SER A 246 -5.37 16.78 -2.31
CA SER A 246 -6.80 16.64 -2.05
C SER A 246 -7.34 17.71 -1.13
N HIS A 247 -8.57 18.15 -1.39
CA HIS A 247 -9.36 18.97 -0.47
C HIS A 247 -10.62 18.22 -0.02
N LYS A 248 -11.06 18.52 1.21
CA LYS A 248 -12.31 18.01 1.78
C LYS A 248 -13.46 19.01 1.70
N ASN A 249 -13.15 20.24 2.02
CA ASN A 249 -14.14 21.31 2.27
C ASN A 249 -14.18 22.34 1.16
N ARG A 250 -13.32 22.21 0.16
CA ARG A 250 -13.12 23.21 -0.88
C ARG A 250 -12.94 22.53 -2.23
N ASN A 251 -13.76 22.89 -3.18
CA ASN A 251 -13.72 22.35 -4.55
C ASN A 251 -12.88 23.18 -5.52
N GLU A 252 -12.18 24.18 -5.03
CA GLU A 252 -11.35 25.09 -5.81
C GLU A 252 -9.95 25.19 -5.19
N PRO A 253 -8.89 25.38 -6.01
CA PRO A 253 -7.56 25.69 -5.51
C PRO A 253 -7.56 26.94 -4.63
N SER A 254 -6.71 26.96 -3.62
CA SER A 254 -6.54 28.12 -2.76
C SER A 254 -5.93 29.29 -3.53
N PRO A 255 -6.45 30.53 -3.41
CA PRO A 255 -5.89 31.69 -4.09
C PRO A 255 -4.47 31.99 -3.61
N ASP A 256 -3.66 32.60 -4.49
CA ASP A 256 -2.37 33.16 -4.09
C ASP A 256 -2.61 34.41 -3.24
N ASN A 257 -2.13 34.41 -2.00
CA ASN A 257 -2.22 35.53 -1.08
C ASN A 257 -1.01 36.49 -1.15
N GLY A 258 -0.29 36.45 -2.30
CA GLY A 258 0.80 37.41 -2.58
C GLY A 258 2.17 37.02 -2.02
N ALA A 259 2.29 35.88 -1.33
CA ALA A 259 3.53 35.40 -0.69
C ALA A 259 3.93 33.99 -1.09
N THR A 260 3.58 33.54 -2.30
CA THR A 260 3.77 32.15 -2.71
C THR A 260 3.06 31.14 -1.77
N SER A 261 1.94 31.56 -1.22
CA SER A 261 1.06 30.76 -0.37
C SER A 261 -0.22 30.40 -1.14
N GLY A 262 -0.88 29.33 -0.70
CA GLY A 262 -2.00 28.75 -1.42
C GLY A 262 -1.56 27.93 -2.64
N ASP A 263 -2.50 27.21 -3.24
CA ASP A 263 -2.20 26.24 -4.31
C ASP A 263 -1.63 26.91 -5.55
N TYR A 264 -2.18 28.07 -5.94
CA TYR A 264 -1.68 28.84 -7.08
C TYR A 264 -0.27 29.40 -6.84
N GLY A 265 0.01 29.90 -5.62
CA GLY A 265 1.31 30.45 -5.27
C GLY A 265 2.39 29.36 -5.23
N ILE A 266 2.06 28.18 -4.72
CA ILE A 266 2.96 27.01 -4.68
C ILE A 266 3.23 26.53 -6.11
N ALA A 267 2.22 26.39 -6.96
CA ALA A 267 2.37 26.00 -8.35
C ALA A 267 3.26 26.98 -9.11
N GLN A 268 3.06 28.28 -8.95
CA GLN A 268 3.88 29.33 -9.56
C GLN A 268 5.37 29.24 -9.12
N ALA A 269 5.61 29.02 -7.83
CA ALA A 269 6.96 28.87 -7.30
C ALA A 269 7.63 27.59 -7.86
N GLY A 270 6.90 26.49 -7.93
CA GLY A 270 7.36 25.23 -8.53
C GLY A 270 7.74 25.39 -9.99
N ASP A 271 6.90 26.01 -10.80
CA ASP A 271 7.14 26.26 -12.23
C ASP A 271 8.36 27.17 -12.47
N ARG A 272 8.54 28.19 -11.64
CA ARG A 272 9.74 29.05 -11.70
C ARG A 272 11.02 28.25 -11.39
N ILE A 273 11.00 27.36 -10.43
CA ILE A 273 12.12 26.47 -10.09
C ILE A 273 12.36 25.49 -11.22
N PHE A 274 11.30 24.89 -11.77
CA PHE A 274 11.38 23.98 -12.91
C PHE A 274 12.04 24.66 -14.11
N TYR A 275 11.55 25.84 -14.50
CA TYR A 275 12.14 26.61 -15.61
C TYR A 275 13.61 26.95 -15.38
N LYS A 276 13.98 27.42 -14.18
CA LYS A 276 15.38 27.72 -13.85
C LYS A 276 16.31 26.52 -13.99
N ARG A 277 15.80 25.30 -13.74
CA ARG A 277 16.60 24.06 -13.79
C ARG A 277 16.63 23.39 -15.14
N THR A 278 15.59 23.54 -15.93
CA THR A 278 15.42 22.82 -17.21
C THR A 278 15.53 23.70 -18.44
N GLY A 279 15.29 25.01 -18.31
CA GLY A 279 15.12 25.94 -19.43
C GLY A 279 13.81 25.69 -20.22
N SER A 280 12.94 24.79 -19.77
CA SER A 280 11.74 24.37 -20.48
C SER A 280 10.49 25.06 -19.95
N ASN A 281 9.59 25.45 -20.86
CA ASN A 281 8.25 25.93 -20.57
C ASN A 281 7.18 24.82 -20.52
N ASN A 282 7.60 23.55 -20.64
CA ASN A 282 6.72 22.41 -20.48
C ASN A 282 6.59 22.05 -18.99
N TYR A 283 5.85 22.88 -18.28
CA TYR A 283 5.69 22.80 -16.83
C TYR A 283 4.98 21.54 -16.39
N PRO A 284 5.24 21.07 -15.12
CA PRO A 284 4.48 19.99 -14.49
C PRO A 284 2.97 20.28 -14.47
N GLY A 285 2.18 19.22 -14.43
CA GLY A 285 0.72 19.36 -14.20
C GLY A 285 0.43 19.61 -12.74
N HIS A 286 -0.46 20.58 -12.43
CA HIS A 286 -0.96 20.84 -11.09
C HIS A 286 -2.44 20.47 -11.03
N TYR A 287 -2.83 19.64 -10.06
CA TYR A 287 -4.19 19.11 -9.96
C TYR A 287 -4.71 19.18 -8.52
N LEU A 288 -6.01 19.44 -8.39
CA LEU A 288 -6.76 19.35 -7.15
C LEU A 288 -7.77 18.21 -7.24
N TYR A 289 -7.73 17.31 -6.29
CA TYR A 289 -8.72 16.25 -6.10
C TYR A 289 -9.69 16.63 -4.97
N TYR A 290 -10.91 17.03 -5.32
CA TYR A 290 -11.94 17.31 -4.33
C TYR A 290 -12.66 16.03 -3.96
N ALA A 291 -12.56 15.61 -2.69
CA ALA A 291 -13.11 14.40 -2.13
C ALA A 291 -14.02 14.70 -0.93
N PRO A 292 -15.22 15.28 -1.14
CA PRO A 292 -16.11 15.64 -0.06
C PRO A 292 -16.64 14.41 0.68
N ASN A 293 -17.05 14.58 1.94
CA ASN A 293 -17.68 13.53 2.72
C ASN A 293 -19.02 13.06 2.11
N LYS A 294 -19.71 13.94 1.38
CA LYS A 294 -20.94 13.64 0.63
C LYS A 294 -20.87 14.31 -0.74
N GLY A 295 -21.23 13.59 -1.79
CA GLY A 295 -21.24 14.11 -3.15
C GLY A 295 -20.26 13.38 -4.07
N LYS A 296 -20.04 13.95 -5.27
CA LYS A 296 -19.13 13.40 -6.26
C LYS A 296 -17.72 13.95 -6.06
N ASN A 297 -16.73 13.07 -6.21
CA ASN A 297 -15.35 13.49 -6.32
C ASN A 297 -15.10 14.15 -7.67
N THR A 298 -14.26 15.17 -7.69
CA THR A 298 -13.87 15.87 -8.93
C THR A 298 -12.35 16.06 -8.95
N LEU A 299 -11.78 16.04 -10.15
CA LEU A 299 -10.38 16.35 -10.40
C LEU A 299 -10.29 17.60 -11.25
N TRP A 300 -9.61 18.62 -10.76
CA TRP A 300 -9.38 19.88 -11.40
C TRP A 300 -7.93 20.00 -11.82
N LYS A 301 -7.68 20.36 -13.08
CA LYS A 301 -6.37 20.86 -13.50
C LYS A 301 -6.37 22.38 -13.36
N TYR A 302 -5.37 22.94 -12.68
CA TYR A 302 -5.26 24.38 -12.52
C TYR A 302 -3.90 24.91 -13.01
N PHE A 303 -3.91 26.19 -13.40
CA PHE A 303 -2.74 26.90 -13.88
C PHE A 303 -2.69 28.25 -13.16
N TRP A 304 -1.54 28.60 -12.64
CA TRP A 304 -1.35 29.89 -11.96
C TRP A 304 -1.54 31.10 -12.88
N HIS A 305 -1.47 30.92 -14.22
CA HIS A 305 -1.71 31.98 -15.20
C HIS A 305 -3.19 32.42 -15.29
N ASN A 306 -4.11 31.73 -14.73
CA ASN A 306 -5.54 32.00 -14.80
C ASN A 306 -6.08 32.89 -13.67
N THR A 307 -5.19 33.40 -12.80
CA THR A 307 -5.53 34.32 -11.73
C THR A 307 -5.48 35.76 -12.22
N LYS A 308 -6.44 36.19 -13.03
CA LYS A 308 -6.74 37.59 -13.29
C LYS A 308 -8.08 37.96 -12.67
#